data_69f6d0c5103ad3793559fc4920c9f436
#
_entry.id   69f6d0c5103ad3793559fc4920c9f436
#
_cell.length_a   1.000
_cell.length_b   1.000
_cell.length_c   1.000
_cell.angle_alpha   90.00
_cell.angle_beta   90.00
_cell.angle_gamma   90.00
#
_symmetry.space_group_name_H-M   'P 1'
#
loop_
_entity.id
_entity.type
_entity.pdbx_description
1 polymer ?
#
loop_
_entity_poly.entity_id
_entity_poly.type
_entity_poly.pdbx_seq_one_letter_code
_entity_poly.pdbx_strand_id
1 'polypeptide(L)'
;KSTLLRILASFDKPDEGKVYVEGEEISGLKGKKLAQFRQEKIGFIYQDYSLFPEYTAYENVLLPLKIAHQAVDKEQLERLFEELGITDCRERYPDEMSGGQKQRVAIARALVTRPAVLFADEPTGNLDAENAESVAAIYQERLCGTDRRLSWLRMTGRWQIMPTEYFLWKILWRA
;
A
#
# COMPACT_ATOMS: atom_id res chain seq x y z
N LYS A 1 -16.19 1.79 -7.14
CA LYS A 1 -14.75 1.48 -7.34
C LYS A 1 -14.04 1.40 -6.00
N SER A 2 -14.00 2.48 -5.20
CA SER A 2 -13.42 2.49 -3.85
C SER A 2 -14.07 1.46 -2.92
N THR A 3 -15.37 1.19 -3.08
CA THR A 3 -16.07 0.13 -2.33
C THR A 3 -15.45 -1.25 -2.54
N LEU A 4 -15.14 -1.61 -3.80
CA LEU A 4 -14.51 -2.90 -4.09
C LEU A 4 -13.11 -3.01 -3.47
N LEU A 5 -12.30 -1.94 -3.56
CA LEU A 5 -10.98 -1.87 -2.90
C LEU A 5 -11.11 -2.06 -1.39
N ARG A 6 -12.07 -1.40 -0.76
CA ARG A 6 -12.32 -1.51 0.68
C ARG A 6 -12.74 -2.92 1.09
N ILE A 7 -13.56 -3.60 0.27
CA ILE A 7 -13.93 -5.00 0.49
C ILE A 7 -12.71 -5.91 0.34
N LEU A 8 -11.92 -5.75 -0.73
CA LEU A 8 -10.72 -6.55 -0.97
C LEU A 8 -9.64 -6.31 0.11
N ALA A 9 -9.50 -5.08 0.59
CA ALA A 9 -8.65 -4.74 1.72
C ALA A 9 -9.26 -5.10 3.09
N SER A 10 -10.41 -5.76 3.10
CA SER A 10 -11.18 -6.18 4.30
C SER A 10 -11.66 -5.04 5.19
N PHE A 11 -11.68 -3.79 4.73
CA PHE A 11 -12.27 -2.67 5.49
C PHE A 11 -13.78 -2.78 5.57
N ASP A 12 -14.40 -3.23 4.47
CA ASP A 12 -15.84 -3.49 4.39
C ASP A 12 -16.08 -4.99 4.14
N LYS A 13 -17.27 -5.47 4.46
CA LYS A 13 -17.67 -6.84 4.19
C LYS A 13 -18.38 -6.91 2.83
N PRO A 14 -18.17 -7.98 2.06
CA PRO A 14 -19.02 -8.25 0.90
C PRO A 14 -20.43 -8.62 1.35
N ASP A 15 -21.44 -8.19 0.61
CA ASP A 15 -22.83 -8.62 0.80
C ASP A 15 -22.98 -10.11 0.49
N GLU A 16 -22.29 -10.55 -0.59
CA GLU A 16 -22.23 -11.95 -1.02
C GLU A 16 -20.83 -12.29 -1.49
N GLY A 17 -20.49 -13.59 -1.48
CA GLY A 17 -19.19 -14.09 -1.94
C GLY A 17 -18.13 -14.07 -0.86
N LYS A 18 -16.90 -14.40 -1.26
CA LYS A 18 -15.75 -14.58 -0.38
C LYS A 18 -14.52 -13.92 -0.95
N VAL A 19 -13.69 -13.36 -0.09
CA VAL A 19 -12.39 -12.77 -0.45
C VAL A 19 -11.28 -13.65 0.08
N TYR A 20 -10.33 -13.98 -0.79
CA TYR A 20 -9.15 -14.77 -0.45
C TYR A 20 -7.87 -13.96 -0.73
N VAL A 21 -6.93 -14.00 0.20
CA VAL A 21 -5.58 -13.44 0.04
C VAL A 21 -4.58 -14.54 0.40
N GLU A 22 -3.66 -14.84 -0.52
CA GLU A 22 -2.71 -15.97 -0.38
C GLU A 22 -3.37 -17.31 -0.04
N GLY A 23 -4.61 -17.55 -0.50
CA GLY A 23 -5.35 -18.77 -0.24
C GLY A 23 -6.11 -18.79 1.10
N GLU A 24 -5.96 -17.78 1.95
CA GLU A 24 -6.71 -17.64 3.20
C GLU A 24 -8.00 -16.84 2.96
N GLU A 25 -9.14 -17.36 3.42
CA GLU A 25 -10.41 -16.66 3.37
C GLU A 25 -10.45 -15.55 4.44
N ILE A 26 -10.49 -14.28 3.99
CA ILE A 26 -10.46 -13.13 4.88
C ILE A 26 -11.84 -12.56 5.20
N SER A 27 -12.86 -12.84 4.38
CA SER A 27 -14.24 -12.36 4.60
C SER A 27 -14.86 -12.88 5.89
N GLY A 28 -14.42 -14.03 6.38
CA GLY A 28 -14.87 -14.64 7.64
C GLY A 28 -14.11 -14.17 8.88
N LEU A 29 -12.96 -13.51 8.71
CA LEU A 29 -12.14 -13.06 9.84
C LEU A 29 -12.79 -11.93 10.62
N LYS A 30 -12.60 -11.90 11.96
CA LYS A 30 -13.15 -10.88 12.85
C LYS A 30 -12.19 -10.54 13.99
N GLY A 31 -12.36 -9.34 14.56
CA GLY A 31 -11.65 -8.91 15.76
C GLY A 31 -10.13 -8.97 15.59
N LYS A 32 -9.45 -9.56 16.57
CA LYS A 32 -7.98 -9.62 16.60
C LYS A 32 -7.37 -10.33 15.39
N LYS A 33 -7.99 -11.42 14.91
CA LYS A 33 -7.50 -12.17 13.74
C LYS A 33 -7.51 -11.32 12.47
N LEU A 34 -8.60 -10.56 12.24
CA LEU A 34 -8.69 -9.65 11.10
C LEU A 34 -7.67 -8.50 11.21
N ALA A 35 -7.50 -7.92 12.40
CA ALA A 35 -6.52 -6.87 12.63
C ALA A 35 -5.09 -7.36 12.37
N GLN A 36 -4.74 -8.53 12.89
CA GLN A 36 -3.42 -9.14 12.66
C GLN A 36 -3.19 -9.43 11.17
N PHE A 37 -4.20 -10.00 10.49
CA PHE A 37 -4.09 -10.27 9.06
C PHE A 37 -3.82 -9.00 8.25
N ARG A 38 -4.53 -7.90 8.55
CA ARG A 38 -4.27 -6.60 7.91
C ARG A 38 -2.86 -6.10 8.14
N GLN A 39 -2.38 -6.18 9.38
CA GLN A 39 -1.04 -5.72 9.75
C GLN A 39 0.07 -6.48 9.03
N GLU A 40 -0.12 -7.78 8.83
CA GLU A 40 0.91 -8.66 8.29
C GLU A 40 0.86 -8.78 6.75
N LYS A 41 -0.34 -8.72 6.18
CA LYS A 41 -0.58 -9.14 4.79
C LYS A 41 -1.04 -8.01 3.87
N ILE A 42 -1.59 -6.93 4.40
CA ILE A 42 -2.20 -5.87 3.59
C ILE A 42 -1.47 -4.54 3.78
N GLY A 43 -0.94 -4.00 2.69
CA GLY A 43 -0.55 -2.60 2.60
C GLY A 43 -1.67 -1.79 1.94
N PHE A 44 -1.92 -0.58 2.41
CA PHE A 44 -2.92 0.31 1.81
C PHE A 44 -2.37 1.73 1.66
N ILE A 45 -2.55 2.31 0.47
CA ILE A 45 -2.17 3.69 0.15
C ILE A 45 -3.44 4.46 -0.14
N TYR A 46 -3.66 5.51 0.64
CA TYR A 46 -4.82 6.38 0.55
C TYR A 46 -4.58 7.53 -0.43
N GLN A 47 -5.64 8.03 -1.04
CA GLN A 47 -5.61 9.16 -1.96
C GLN A 47 -5.13 10.46 -1.28
N ASP A 48 -5.50 10.67 -0.01
CA ASP A 48 -5.16 11.82 0.81
C ASP A 48 -3.85 11.63 1.62
N TYR A 49 -3.05 10.60 1.26
CA TYR A 49 -1.86 10.15 1.96
C TYR A 49 -2.13 9.61 3.37
N SER A 50 -3.12 10.12 4.10
CA SER A 50 -3.48 9.78 5.49
C SER A 50 -2.26 9.69 6.41
N LEU A 51 -1.32 10.63 6.29
CA LEU A 51 -0.18 10.74 7.21
C LEU A 51 -0.65 11.39 8.52
N PHE A 52 -0.06 10.95 9.61
CA PHE A 52 -0.29 11.53 10.93
C PHE A 52 0.51 12.83 11.03
N PRO A 53 -0.15 13.99 11.19
CA PRO A 53 0.51 15.29 11.17
C PRO A 53 1.45 15.51 12.36
N GLU A 54 1.23 14.81 13.47
CA GLU A 54 2.04 14.89 14.69
C GLU A 54 3.33 14.05 14.62
N TYR A 55 3.49 13.26 13.55
CA TYR A 55 4.62 12.36 13.36
C TYR A 55 5.49 12.82 12.19
N THR A 56 6.81 12.71 12.34
CA THR A 56 7.76 12.90 11.23
C THR A 56 7.53 11.86 10.12
N ALA A 57 8.16 12.04 8.97
CA ALA A 57 8.15 11.04 7.89
C ALA A 57 8.63 9.67 8.41
N TYR A 58 9.72 9.67 9.18
CA TYR A 58 10.28 8.46 9.78
C TYR A 58 9.30 7.76 10.72
N GLU A 59 8.66 8.50 11.60
CA GLU A 59 7.70 7.95 12.55
C GLU A 59 6.44 7.43 11.86
N ASN A 60 5.95 8.14 10.83
CA ASN A 60 4.85 7.68 9.98
C ASN A 60 5.17 6.32 9.34
N VAL A 61 6.38 6.16 8.79
CA VAL A 61 6.81 4.89 8.16
C VAL A 61 6.92 3.77 9.19
N LEU A 62 7.41 4.06 10.40
CA LEU A 62 7.57 3.05 11.45
C LEU A 62 6.28 2.64 12.15
N LEU A 63 5.23 3.44 12.03
CA LEU A 63 3.99 3.24 12.78
C LEU A 63 3.39 1.84 12.62
N PRO A 64 3.27 1.26 11.40
CA PRO A 64 2.75 -0.11 11.23
C PRO A 64 3.58 -1.16 11.97
N LEU A 65 4.91 -1.06 11.98
CA LEU A 65 5.78 -1.98 12.70
C LEU A 65 5.59 -1.87 14.21
N LYS A 66 5.47 -0.63 14.73
CA LYS A 66 5.21 -0.38 16.16
C LYS A 66 3.86 -0.98 16.59
N ILE A 67 2.80 -0.79 15.78
CA ILE A 67 1.46 -1.35 16.05
C ILE A 67 1.48 -2.89 16.02
N ALA A 68 2.23 -3.47 15.07
CA ALA A 68 2.37 -4.92 14.93
C ALA A 68 3.36 -5.54 15.93
N HIS A 69 3.99 -4.73 16.79
CA HIS A 69 5.07 -5.17 17.71
C HIS A 69 6.20 -5.91 17.00
N GLN A 70 6.47 -5.54 15.75
CA GLN A 70 7.55 -6.12 14.95
C GLN A 70 8.86 -5.39 15.20
N ALA A 71 9.96 -6.13 15.14
CA ALA A 71 11.29 -5.54 15.21
C ALA A 71 11.58 -4.70 13.95
N VAL A 72 12.27 -3.58 14.15
CA VAL A 72 12.68 -2.70 13.06
C VAL A 72 13.97 -3.25 12.46
N ASP A 73 13.92 -3.67 11.22
CA ASP A 73 15.10 -3.93 10.41
C ASP A 73 15.64 -2.59 9.89
N LYS A 74 16.68 -2.09 10.55
CA LYS A 74 17.26 -0.77 10.22
C LYS A 74 17.83 -0.71 8.80
N GLU A 75 18.49 -1.77 8.35
CA GLU A 75 19.09 -1.82 7.01
C GLU A 75 18.00 -1.78 5.93
N GLN A 76 16.94 -2.55 6.11
CA GLN A 76 15.78 -2.51 5.21
C GLN A 76 15.13 -1.12 5.20
N LEU A 77 15.00 -0.51 6.37
CA LEU A 77 14.37 0.81 6.49
C LEU A 77 15.19 1.89 5.77
N GLU A 78 16.52 1.91 5.96
CA GLU A 78 17.41 2.84 5.26
C GLU A 78 17.30 2.66 3.75
N ARG A 79 17.40 1.43 3.24
CA ARG A 79 17.21 1.13 1.82
C ARG A 79 15.86 1.63 1.30
N LEU A 80 14.80 1.46 2.08
CA LEU A 80 13.47 1.92 1.70
C LEU A 80 13.40 3.45 1.56
N PHE A 81 14.05 4.19 2.47
CA PHE A 81 14.13 5.65 2.40
C PHE A 81 14.96 6.12 1.20
N GLU A 82 16.08 5.48 0.93
CA GLU A 82 16.95 5.78 -0.21
C GLU A 82 16.24 5.53 -1.54
N GLU A 83 15.67 4.34 -1.73
CA GLU A 83 14.98 3.95 -2.96
C GLU A 83 13.76 4.81 -3.27
N LEU A 84 13.06 5.27 -2.24
CA LEU A 84 11.92 6.19 -2.41
C LEU A 84 12.34 7.65 -2.49
N GLY A 85 13.64 7.96 -2.35
CA GLY A 85 14.15 9.34 -2.39
C GLY A 85 13.53 10.24 -1.33
N ILE A 86 13.35 9.73 -0.10
CA ILE A 86 12.75 10.45 1.03
C ILE A 86 13.70 10.60 2.22
N THR A 87 14.98 10.31 2.03
CA THR A 87 16.01 10.44 3.09
C THR A 87 16.08 11.87 3.61
N ASP A 88 16.03 12.87 2.72
CA ASP A 88 16.13 14.29 3.07
C ASP A 88 14.92 14.84 3.84
N CYS A 89 13.79 14.15 3.81
CA CYS A 89 12.59 14.56 4.54
C CYS A 89 12.29 13.70 5.76
N ARG A 90 13.23 12.85 6.17
CA ARG A 90 13.06 11.89 7.26
C ARG A 90 12.53 12.49 8.54
N GLU A 91 13.08 13.62 8.95
CA GLU A 91 12.73 14.32 10.19
C GLU A 91 11.66 15.41 9.98
N ARG A 92 11.13 15.57 8.75
CA ARG A 92 10.10 16.56 8.45
C ARG A 92 8.72 16.06 8.83
N TYR A 93 7.88 16.99 9.26
CA TYR A 93 6.46 16.75 9.45
C TYR A 93 5.69 16.85 8.13
N PRO A 94 4.47 16.28 8.04
CA PRO A 94 3.67 16.30 6.83
C PRO A 94 3.44 17.69 6.23
N ASP A 95 3.27 18.73 7.02
CA ASP A 95 3.07 20.11 6.58
C ASP A 95 4.32 20.73 5.94
N GLU A 96 5.51 20.20 6.24
CA GLU A 96 6.80 20.63 5.69
C GLU A 96 7.18 19.89 4.39
N MET A 97 6.35 18.94 3.94
CA MET A 97 6.63 18.09 2.78
C MET A 97 5.78 18.48 1.56
N SER A 98 6.38 18.35 0.36
CA SER A 98 5.62 18.44 -0.90
C SER A 98 4.64 17.27 -1.05
N GLY A 99 3.63 17.41 -1.93
CA GLY A 99 2.67 16.34 -2.22
C GLY A 99 3.36 15.04 -2.66
N GLY A 100 4.39 15.14 -3.50
CA GLY A 100 5.18 13.99 -3.94
C GLY A 100 5.96 13.33 -2.80
N GLN A 101 6.52 14.12 -1.87
CA GLN A 101 7.19 13.58 -0.68
C GLN A 101 6.19 12.87 0.26
N LYS A 102 5.03 13.49 0.53
CA LYS A 102 3.94 12.86 1.32
C LYS A 102 3.52 11.52 0.71
N GLN A 103 3.36 11.47 -0.61
CA GLN A 103 2.99 10.25 -1.30
C GLN A 103 4.06 9.16 -1.15
N ARG A 104 5.34 9.51 -1.36
CA ARG A 104 6.43 8.54 -1.18
C ARG A 104 6.56 8.04 0.26
N VAL A 105 6.32 8.90 1.25
CA VAL A 105 6.24 8.51 2.67
C VAL A 105 5.05 7.56 2.92
N ALA A 106 3.88 7.83 2.33
CA ALA A 106 2.72 6.94 2.44
C ALA A 106 2.99 5.56 1.80
N ILE A 107 3.73 5.53 0.68
CA ILE A 107 4.20 4.30 0.05
C ILE A 107 5.16 3.55 0.97
N ALA A 108 6.17 4.24 1.52
CA ALA A 108 7.13 3.65 2.44
C ALA A 108 6.41 3.00 3.64
N ARG A 109 5.44 3.72 4.22
CA ARG A 109 4.62 3.22 5.32
C ARG A 109 3.86 1.95 4.96
N ALA A 110 3.30 1.89 3.74
CA ALA A 110 2.56 0.71 3.29
C ALA A 110 3.47 -0.50 2.98
N LEU A 111 4.74 -0.26 2.61
CA LEU A 111 5.70 -1.30 2.22
C LEU A 111 6.56 -1.82 3.39
N VAL A 112 6.70 -1.06 4.48
CA VAL A 112 7.65 -1.36 5.57
C VAL A 112 7.38 -2.71 6.23
N THR A 113 6.11 -3.14 6.31
CA THR A 113 5.70 -4.44 6.85
C THR A 113 5.88 -5.59 5.86
N ARG A 114 6.35 -5.34 4.64
CA ARG A 114 6.46 -6.32 3.54
C ARG A 114 5.12 -7.05 3.28
N PRO A 115 4.04 -6.33 3.00
CA PRO A 115 2.73 -6.95 2.84
C PRO A 115 2.68 -7.90 1.63
N ALA A 116 1.81 -8.91 1.70
CA ALA A 116 1.56 -9.82 0.60
C ALA A 116 0.79 -9.15 -0.55
N VAL A 117 -0.06 -8.18 -0.22
CA VAL A 117 -0.88 -7.42 -1.18
C VAL A 117 -0.84 -5.94 -0.84
N LEU A 118 -0.65 -5.10 -1.86
CA LEU A 118 -0.70 -3.65 -1.75
C LEU A 118 -1.93 -3.12 -2.51
N PHE A 119 -2.80 -2.43 -1.81
CA PHE A 119 -3.93 -1.70 -2.40
C PHE A 119 -3.62 -0.22 -2.47
N ALA A 120 -4.04 0.44 -3.55
CA ALA A 120 -3.88 1.87 -3.70
C ALA A 120 -5.17 2.49 -4.28
N ASP A 121 -5.71 3.49 -3.59
CA ASP A 121 -6.88 4.25 -4.04
C ASP A 121 -6.39 5.57 -4.64
N GLU A 122 -6.38 5.65 -5.98
CA GLU A 122 -5.91 6.80 -6.77
C GLU A 122 -4.55 7.39 -6.33
N PRO A 123 -3.48 6.57 -6.24
CA PRO A 123 -2.23 6.97 -5.61
C PRO A 123 -1.48 8.11 -6.32
N THR A 124 -1.93 8.52 -7.50
CA THR A 124 -1.36 9.61 -8.28
C THR A 124 -2.36 10.74 -8.53
N GLY A 125 -3.57 10.66 -7.97
CA GLY A 125 -4.65 11.61 -8.24
C GLY A 125 -4.34 13.06 -7.79
N ASN A 126 -3.51 13.21 -6.77
CA ASN A 126 -3.12 14.50 -6.20
C ASN A 126 -1.68 14.91 -6.58
N LEU A 127 -1.04 14.21 -7.53
CA LEU A 127 0.32 14.49 -7.98
C LEU A 127 0.31 15.18 -9.35
N ASP A 128 1.29 16.05 -9.58
CA ASP A 128 1.63 16.48 -10.93
C ASP A 128 2.18 15.32 -11.78
N ALA A 129 2.29 15.52 -13.10
CA ALA A 129 2.66 14.47 -14.03
C ALA A 129 4.05 13.86 -13.73
N GLU A 130 5.03 14.68 -13.35
CA GLU A 130 6.41 14.26 -13.07
C GLU A 130 6.48 13.39 -11.82
N ASN A 131 5.85 13.82 -10.73
CA ASN A 131 5.75 13.02 -9.51
C ASN A 131 4.92 11.74 -9.70
N ALA A 132 3.88 11.78 -10.53
CA ALA A 132 3.08 10.61 -10.86
C ALA A 132 3.88 9.54 -11.61
N GLU A 133 4.73 9.94 -12.58
CA GLU A 133 5.63 9.03 -13.30
C GLU A 133 6.70 8.45 -12.38
N SER A 134 7.33 9.29 -11.56
CA SER A 134 8.33 8.85 -10.57
C SER A 134 7.75 7.79 -9.62
N VAL A 135 6.58 8.05 -9.08
CA VAL A 135 5.87 7.11 -8.20
C VAL A 135 5.52 5.82 -8.94
N ALA A 136 5.04 5.90 -10.19
CA ALA A 136 4.72 4.72 -10.99
C ALA A 136 5.97 3.87 -11.29
N ALA A 137 7.12 4.49 -11.53
CA ALA A 137 8.38 3.79 -11.76
C ALA A 137 8.83 3.01 -10.51
N ILE A 138 8.78 3.65 -9.34
CA ILE A 138 9.10 3.01 -8.05
C ILE A 138 8.21 1.78 -7.82
N TYR A 139 6.93 1.90 -8.13
CA TYR A 139 6.01 0.79 -8.06
C TYR A 139 6.41 -0.36 -9.00
N GLN A 140 6.73 -0.07 -10.26
CA GLN A 140 7.11 -1.09 -11.23
C GLN A 140 8.40 -1.81 -10.80
N GLU A 141 9.42 -1.08 -10.39
CA GLU A 141 10.72 -1.64 -9.99
C GLU A 141 10.60 -2.56 -8.76
N ARG A 142 9.90 -2.11 -7.74
CA ARG A 142 9.67 -2.89 -6.51
C ARG A 142 8.79 -4.11 -6.72
N LEU A 143 7.90 -4.07 -7.71
CA LEU A 143 6.93 -5.11 -7.98
C LEU A 143 7.46 -6.17 -8.95
N CYS A 144 8.29 -5.78 -9.92
CA CYS A 144 8.90 -6.71 -10.89
C CYS A 144 10.12 -7.43 -10.33
N GLY A 145 10.79 -6.88 -9.31
CA GLY A 145 12.04 -7.42 -8.74
C GLY A 145 11.88 -8.47 -7.63
N THR A 146 10.67 -8.68 -7.10
CA THR A 146 10.43 -9.65 -6.04
C THR A 146 9.34 -10.63 -6.48
N ASP A 147 9.51 -11.92 -6.16
CA ASP A 147 8.54 -13.02 -6.40
C ASP A 147 7.21 -12.81 -5.62
N ARG A 148 6.86 -11.57 -5.32
CA ARG A 148 5.68 -11.17 -4.56
C ARG A 148 4.61 -10.65 -5.51
N ARG A 149 3.47 -11.32 -5.49
CA ARG A 149 2.28 -10.97 -6.27
C ARG A 149 1.64 -9.72 -5.66
N LEU A 150 1.86 -8.58 -6.28
CA LEU A 150 1.20 -7.34 -5.91
C LEU A 150 0.03 -7.08 -6.85
N SER A 151 -1.15 -7.00 -6.30
CA SER A 151 -2.37 -6.68 -7.05
C SER A 151 -2.59 -5.17 -7.03
N TRP A 152 -2.48 -4.55 -8.20
CA TRP A 152 -2.80 -3.14 -8.40
C TRP A 152 -4.24 -2.98 -8.85
N LEU A 153 -4.94 -2.07 -8.25
CA LEU A 153 -6.12 -1.49 -8.82
C LEU A 153 -5.88 0.02 -9.02
N ARG A 154 -5.37 0.40 -10.20
CA ARG A 154 -5.30 1.80 -10.61
C ARG A 154 -6.68 2.25 -11.07
N MET A 155 -7.25 3.23 -10.40
CA MET A 155 -8.51 3.83 -10.77
C MET A 155 -8.32 5.25 -11.30
N THR A 156 -7.72 5.37 -12.47
CA THR A 156 -7.92 6.56 -13.30
C THR A 156 -9.13 6.33 -14.20
N GLY A 157 -9.88 7.37 -14.57
CA GLY A 157 -11.12 7.29 -15.35
C GLY A 157 -11.01 6.66 -16.75
N ARG A 158 -9.88 6.07 -17.09
CA ARG A 158 -9.63 5.20 -18.26
C ARG A 158 -9.05 3.89 -17.76
N TRP A 159 -9.69 2.79 -18.12
CA TRP A 159 -9.15 1.44 -17.99
C TRP A 159 -7.90 1.32 -18.87
N GLN A 160 -6.73 1.59 -18.37
CA GLN A 160 -5.50 1.10 -18.93
C GLN A 160 -5.08 -0.10 -18.08
N ILE A 161 -5.43 -1.26 -18.58
CA ILE A 161 -4.77 -2.51 -18.22
C ILE A 161 -3.35 -2.35 -18.72
N MET A 162 -2.39 -2.07 -17.82
CA MET A 162 -0.99 -2.29 -18.19
C MET A 162 -0.81 -3.80 -18.40
N PRO A 163 -0.23 -4.23 -19.53
CA PRO A 163 0.08 -5.63 -19.75
C PRO A 163 1.28 -6.00 -18.88
N THR A 164 1.03 -6.41 -17.68
CA THR A 164 1.97 -7.19 -16.90
C THR A 164 1.38 -8.57 -16.78
N GLU A 165 2.11 -9.57 -17.30
CA GLU A 165 1.75 -10.99 -17.37
C GLU A 165 1.51 -11.65 -16.00
N TYR A 166 1.29 -10.88 -14.94
CA TYR A 166 1.15 -11.31 -13.55
C TYR A 166 -0.17 -10.92 -12.89
N PHE A 167 -1.18 -10.55 -13.68
CA PHE A 167 -2.53 -10.32 -13.17
C PHE A 167 -3.31 -11.64 -13.19
N LEU A 168 -3.10 -12.51 -12.22
CA LEU A 168 -3.99 -13.65 -11.99
C LEU A 168 -5.08 -13.25 -11.01
N TRP A 169 -6.13 -12.61 -11.54
CA TRP A 169 -7.43 -12.58 -10.91
C TRP A 169 -8.02 -14.00 -10.94
N LYS A 170 -7.81 -14.77 -9.89
CA LYS A 170 -8.72 -15.87 -9.61
C LYS A 170 -9.81 -15.37 -8.67
N ILE A 171 -10.65 -14.43 -9.15
CA ILE A 171 -11.99 -14.30 -8.62
C ILE A 171 -12.76 -15.49 -9.20
N LEU A 172 -12.83 -16.56 -8.45
CA LEU A 172 -13.77 -17.63 -8.73
C LEU A 172 -15.16 -17.10 -8.34
N TRP A 173 -15.87 -16.50 -9.33
CA TRP A 173 -17.30 -16.45 -9.31
C TRP A 173 -17.76 -17.89 -9.48
N ARG A 174 -18.23 -18.50 -8.41
CA ARG A 174 -19.17 -19.59 -8.53
C ARG A 174 -20.57 -18.98 -8.40
N ALA A 175 -21.27 -18.93 -9.56
CA ALA A 175 -22.71 -18.79 -9.60
C ALA A 175 -23.33 -19.98 -8.89
#